data_5b8621c971928794d5e22ab83835e997
#
_entry.id   5b8621c971928794d5e22ab83835e997
#
_cell.length_a   1.000
_cell.length_b   1.000
_cell.length_c   1.000
_cell.angle_alpha   90.00
_cell.angle_beta   90.00
_cell.angle_gamma   90.00
#
_symmetry.space_group_name_H-M   'P 1'
#
loop_
_entity.id
_entity.type
_entity.pdbx_description
1 polymer ?
#
loop_
_entity_poly.entity_id
_entity_poly.type
_entity_poly.pdbx_seq_one_letter_code
_entity_poly.pdbx_strand_id
1 'polypeptide(L)'
;MAALVFALVLACTRARVAPHGAYDAQSITESEIVASNAINAYEAIVKLRSNFLSYRGETSFYTSRSKSMPTVYVDDQRYGEITVLENIPALQVASIRLYRAWEATTRYGTGNMSGVIAVTTRR
;
A
#
# COMPACT_ATOMS: atom_id res chain seq x y z
N MET A 1 59.45 -24.00 28.30
CA MET A 1 58.08 -24.51 28.29
C MET A 1 57.15 -23.37 27.90
N ALA A 2 56.80 -23.32 26.64
CA ALA A 2 55.91 -22.26 26.10
C ALA A 2 54.48 -22.78 26.11
N ALA A 3 53.60 -22.16 26.93
CA ALA A 3 52.17 -22.44 26.95
C ALA A 3 51.48 -21.61 25.88
N LEU A 4 51.05 -22.26 24.82
CA LEU A 4 50.27 -21.67 23.74
C LEU A 4 48.82 -21.57 24.22
N VAL A 5 48.39 -20.36 24.53
CA VAL A 5 46.97 -20.08 24.82
C VAL A 5 46.26 -19.82 23.49
N PHE A 6 45.48 -20.80 23.06
CA PHE A 6 44.62 -20.69 21.87
C PHE A 6 43.33 -19.95 22.27
N ALA A 7 43.28 -18.66 21.96
CA ALA A 7 42.06 -17.87 22.15
C ALA A 7 41.08 -18.20 21.00
N LEU A 8 40.05 -18.98 21.33
CA LEU A 8 38.96 -19.29 20.43
C LEU A 8 38.05 -18.06 20.34
N VAL A 9 38.19 -17.24 19.28
CA VAL A 9 37.27 -16.13 18.99
C VAL A 9 36.02 -16.73 18.37
N LEU A 10 34.98 -16.90 19.15
CA LEU A 10 33.63 -17.18 18.63
C LEU A 10 33.15 -15.92 17.95
N ALA A 11 33.31 -15.84 16.64
CA ALA A 11 32.63 -14.84 15.81
C ALA A 11 31.17 -15.23 15.73
N CYS A 12 30.32 -14.62 16.58
CA CYS A 12 28.89 -14.60 16.39
C CYS A 12 28.57 -13.83 15.12
N THR A 13 28.50 -14.50 13.99
CA THR A 13 27.87 -13.97 12.79
C THR A 13 26.38 -13.86 13.07
N ARG A 14 25.94 -12.68 13.55
CA ARG A 14 24.53 -12.32 13.51
C ARG A 14 24.13 -12.35 12.05
N ALA A 15 23.44 -13.40 11.64
CA ALA A 15 22.68 -13.40 10.41
C ALA A 15 21.75 -12.16 10.48
N ARG A 16 22.05 -11.14 9.68
CA ARG A 16 21.13 -10.04 9.44
C ARG A 16 19.94 -10.66 8.72
N VAL A 17 18.89 -10.96 9.49
CA VAL A 17 17.57 -11.18 8.92
C VAL A 17 17.29 -9.91 8.13
N ALA A 18 17.25 -10.04 6.81
CA ALA A 18 16.86 -8.93 5.95
C ALA A 18 15.52 -8.40 6.49
N PRO A 19 15.37 -7.08 6.70
CA PRO A 19 14.09 -6.55 7.17
C PRO A 19 13.04 -6.98 6.17
N HIS A 20 12.05 -7.73 6.64
CA HIS A 20 10.81 -7.97 5.91
C HIS A 20 10.36 -6.61 5.41
N GLY A 21 10.22 -6.47 4.09
CA GLY A 21 10.12 -5.25 3.32
C GLY A 21 9.69 -4.03 4.14
N ALA A 22 10.51 -2.99 4.10
CA ALA A 22 10.27 -1.79 4.88
C ALA A 22 8.80 -1.40 4.78
N TYR A 23 8.13 -1.27 5.94
CA TYR A 23 6.74 -0.86 6.03
C TYR A 23 6.56 0.42 5.21
N ASP A 24 5.84 0.31 4.11
CA ASP A 24 5.46 1.47 3.30
C ASP A 24 4.03 1.85 3.67
N ALA A 25 3.88 3.01 4.29
CA ALA A 25 2.57 3.53 4.71
C ALA A 25 1.61 3.79 3.54
N GLN A 26 2.13 3.86 2.31
CA GLN A 26 1.34 4.12 1.10
C GLN A 26 1.11 2.87 0.25
N SER A 27 1.63 1.73 0.66
CA SER A 27 1.52 0.48 -0.07
C SER A 27 1.07 -0.65 0.85
N ILE A 28 0.28 -1.55 0.31
CA ILE A 28 -0.11 -2.81 0.94
C ILE A 28 0.42 -3.93 0.06
N THR A 29 1.22 -4.80 0.63
CA THR A 29 1.80 -5.93 -0.07
C THR A 29 0.87 -7.14 -0.09
N GLU A 30 1.14 -8.08 -1.00
CA GLU A 30 0.40 -9.34 -1.08
C GLU A 30 0.42 -10.11 0.25
N SER A 31 1.58 -10.17 0.90
CA SER A 31 1.74 -10.86 2.19
C SER A 31 0.88 -10.24 3.29
N GLU A 32 0.77 -8.92 3.33
CA GLU A 32 -0.11 -8.21 4.28
C GLU A 32 -1.59 -8.51 3.99
N ILE A 33 -1.98 -8.53 2.71
CA ILE A 33 -3.35 -8.85 2.29
C ILE A 33 -3.73 -10.26 2.73
N VAL A 34 -2.88 -11.24 2.46
CA VAL A 34 -3.09 -12.64 2.87
C VAL A 34 -3.18 -12.76 4.39
N ALA A 35 -2.26 -12.11 5.12
CA ALA A 35 -2.24 -12.14 6.59
C ALA A 35 -3.48 -11.48 7.21
N SER A 36 -4.11 -10.53 6.52
CA SER A 36 -5.32 -9.85 7.01
C SER A 36 -6.59 -10.69 6.95
N ASN A 37 -6.58 -11.80 6.19
CA ASN A 37 -7.76 -12.62 5.90
C ASN A 37 -8.94 -11.78 5.37
N ALA A 38 -8.65 -10.79 4.55
CA ALA A 38 -9.68 -9.96 3.93
C ALA A 38 -10.37 -10.71 2.79
N ILE A 39 -11.67 -10.49 2.63
CA ILE A 39 -12.47 -11.12 1.57
C ILE A 39 -12.28 -10.38 0.25
N ASN A 40 -12.21 -9.03 0.32
CA ASN A 40 -12.06 -8.17 -0.85
C ASN A 40 -11.02 -7.06 -0.61
N ALA A 41 -10.71 -6.31 -1.67
CA ALA A 41 -9.73 -5.24 -1.62
C ALA A 41 -10.15 -4.11 -0.65
N TYR A 42 -11.43 -3.79 -0.58
CA TYR A 42 -11.95 -2.78 0.35
C TYR A 42 -11.68 -3.15 1.81
N GLU A 43 -12.02 -4.39 2.18
CA GLU A 43 -11.78 -4.90 3.54
C GLU A 43 -10.29 -4.95 3.89
N ALA A 44 -9.43 -5.33 2.94
CA ALA A 44 -7.98 -5.31 3.12
C ALA A 44 -7.49 -3.89 3.46
N ILE A 45 -7.99 -2.88 2.76
CA ILE A 45 -7.64 -1.48 3.03
C ILE A 45 -8.16 -1.04 4.39
N VAL A 46 -9.40 -1.36 4.74
CA VAL A 46 -9.99 -1.02 6.05
C VAL A 46 -9.16 -1.59 7.20
N LYS A 47 -8.73 -2.84 7.08
CA LYS A 47 -7.95 -3.54 8.11
C LYS A 47 -6.51 -3.04 8.22
N LEU A 48 -5.87 -2.75 7.09
CA LEU A 48 -4.43 -2.49 7.03
C LEU A 48 -4.07 -1.01 6.92
N ARG A 49 -4.85 -0.24 6.16
CA ARG A 49 -4.57 1.17 5.83
C ARG A 49 -5.87 1.97 5.68
N SER A 50 -6.68 2.03 6.71
CA SER A 50 -7.96 2.76 6.70
C SER A 50 -7.85 4.21 6.24
N ASN A 51 -6.67 4.82 6.41
CA ASN A 51 -6.39 6.16 5.95
C ASN A 51 -6.44 6.34 4.42
N PHE A 52 -6.39 5.25 3.62
CA PHE A 52 -6.58 5.33 2.17
C PHE A 52 -8.00 5.73 1.80
N LEU A 53 -8.96 5.40 2.65
CA LEU A 53 -10.38 5.68 2.46
C LEU A 53 -10.82 7.01 3.08
N SER A 54 -9.90 7.73 3.72
CA SER A 54 -10.23 9.01 4.31
C SER A 54 -10.37 10.10 3.24
N TYR A 55 -11.38 10.95 3.45
CA TYR A 55 -11.56 12.16 2.67
C TYR A 55 -10.32 13.04 2.75
N ARG A 56 -9.75 13.33 1.59
CA ARG A 56 -8.67 14.29 1.44
C ARG A 56 -9.26 15.54 0.82
N GLY A 57 -9.71 16.46 1.70
CA GLY A 57 -10.40 17.67 1.29
C GLY A 57 -9.60 18.48 0.27
N GLU A 58 -10.30 18.90 -0.76
CA GLU A 58 -9.82 20.00 -1.58
C GLU A 58 -9.73 21.24 -0.72
N THR A 59 -8.57 21.87 -0.71
CA THR A 59 -8.40 23.24 -0.19
C THR A 59 -8.97 24.28 -1.17
N SER A 60 -9.97 23.91 -1.96
CA SER A 60 -10.65 24.81 -2.86
C SER A 60 -11.83 25.43 -2.16
N PHE A 61 -11.76 26.71 -1.90
CA PHE A 61 -12.84 27.52 -1.31
C PHE A 61 -14.09 27.61 -2.21
N TYR A 62 -14.04 27.08 -3.42
CA TYR A 62 -15.08 27.26 -4.45
C TYR A 62 -15.97 26.05 -4.72
N THR A 63 -15.64 24.87 -4.25
CA THR A 63 -16.46 23.68 -4.46
C THR A 63 -16.83 23.02 -3.13
N SER A 64 -17.71 23.69 -2.41
CA SER A 64 -18.43 23.07 -1.31
C SER A 64 -19.35 21.98 -1.87
N ARG A 65 -19.17 20.73 -1.45
CA ARG A 65 -20.12 19.60 -1.40
C ARG A 65 -19.76 18.30 -2.08
N SER A 66 -18.72 18.21 -2.85
CA SER A 66 -18.26 16.90 -3.30
C SER A 66 -17.17 16.40 -2.35
N LYS A 67 -17.50 15.43 -1.51
CA LYS A 67 -16.48 14.69 -0.76
C LYS A 67 -15.60 13.97 -1.78
N SER A 68 -14.47 14.57 -2.11
CA SER A 68 -13.52 14.00 -3.05
C SER A 68 -12.84 12.79 -2.44
N MET A 69 -13.31 11.63 -2.78
CA MET A 69 -12.67 10.35 -2.43
C MET A 69 -11.66 9.98 -3.52
N PRO A 70 -10.62 9.22 -3.19
CA PRO A 70 -9.67 8.75 -4.18
C PRO A 70 -10.35 7.96 -5.30
N THR A 71 -9.83 8.10 -6.52
CA THR A 71 -10.28 7.30 -7.67
C THR A 71 -9.59 5.94 -7.66
N VAL A 72 -10.29 4.87 -8.00
CA VAL A 72 -9.75 3.52 -8.08
C VAL A 72 -9.27 3.22 -9.50
N TYR A 73 -8.03 2.77 -9.59
CA TYR A 73 -7.43 2.21 -10.80
C TYR A 73 -7.08 0.75 -10.56
N VAL A 74 -7.36 -0.10 -11.53
CA VAL A 74 -7.00 -1.52 -11.52
C VAL A 74 -6.15 -1.80 -12.74
N ASP A 75 -4.94 -2.31 -12.54
CA ASP A 75 -3.95 -2.54 -13.60
C ASP A 75 -3.79 -1.33 -14.55
N ASP A 76 -3.66 -0.14 -13.96
CA ASP A 76 -3.53 1.17 -14.64
C ASP A 76 -4.77 1.62 -15.45
N GLN A 77 -5.90 0.93 -15.31
CA GLN A 77 -7.18 1.33 -15.90
C GLN A 77 -8.10 1.94 -14.85
N ARG A 78 -8.75 3.04 -15.21
CA ARG A 78 -9.71 3.70 -14.32
C ARG A 78 -10.98 2.88 -14.18
N TYR A 79 -11.27 2.49 -12.95
CA TYR A 79 -12.50 1.76 -12.60
C TYR A 79 -13.56 2.65 -11.95
N GLY A 80 -13.18 3.74 -11.30
CA GLY A 80 -14.13 4.71 -10.75
C GLY A 80 -14.01 4.92 -9.25
N GLU A 81 -15.10 4.74 -8.53
CA GLU A 81 -15.21 5.07 -7.11
C GLU A 81 -14.74 3.91 -6.20
N ILE A 82 -14.58 4.22 -4.91
CA ILE A 82 -14.12 3.28 -3.87
C ILE A 82 -14.99 2.01 -3.79
N THR A 83 -16.28 2.11 -4.08
CA THR A 83 -17.22 0.98 -4.07
C THR A 83 -16.80 -0.18 -4.97
N VAL A 84 -16.04 0.11 -6.03
CA VAL A 84 -15.48 -0.92 -6.92
C VAL A 84 -14.56 -1.89 -6.18
N LEU A 85 -13.87 -1.44 -5.12
CA LEU A 85 -12.97 -2.27 -4.33
C LEU A 85 -13.67 -3.45 -3.63
N GLU A 86 -14.96 -3.34 -3.37
CA GLU A 86 -15.77 -4.41 -2.77
C GLU A 86 -15.95 -5.60 -3.73
N ASN A 87 -15.88 -5.33 -5.04
CA ASN A 87 -16.04 -6.35 -6.09
C ASN A 87 -14.71 -7.02 -6.49
N ILE A 88 -13.58 -6.59 -5.92
CA ILE A 88 -12.27 -7.17 -6.22
C ILE A 88 -11.90 -8.14 -5.10
N PRO A 89 -11.89 -9.47 -5.37
CA PRO A 89 -11.51 -10.45 -4.36
C PRO A 89 -10.06 -10.23 -3.89
N ALA A 90 -9.83 -10.27 -2.58
CA ALA A 90 -8.50 -10.06 -2.01
C ALA A 90 -7.46 -11.05 -2.54
N LEU A 91 -7.88 -12.29 -2.85
CA LEU A 91 -7.00 -13.32 -3.41
C LEU A 91 -6.49 -12.99 -4.82
N GLN A 92 -7.15 -12.11 -5.55
CA GLN A 92 -6.71 -11.67 -6.87
C GLN A 92 -5.79 -10.46 -6.83
N VAL A 93 -5.60 -9.87 -5.66
CA VAL A 93 -4.80 -8.66 -5.49
C VAL A 93 -3.35 -9.01 -5.19
N ALA A 94 -2.42 -8.48 -5.98
CA ALA A 94 -0.99 -8.57 -5.74
C ALA A 94 -0.48 -7.41 -4.86
N SER A 95 -0.99 -6.20 -5.08
CA SER A 95 -0.64 -5.03 -4.27
C SER A 95 -1.68 -3.93 -4.40
N ILE A 96 -1.75 -3.08 -3.37
CA ILE A 96 -2.58 -1.87 -3.38
C ILE A 96 -1.68 -0.70 -3.00
N ARG A 97 -1.72 0.37 -3.78
CA ARG A 97 -0.92 1.57 -3.52
C ARG A 97 -1.78 2.83 -3.56
N LEU A 98 -1.55 3.71 -2.58
CA LEU A 98 -2.13 5.04 -2.57
C LEU A 98 -1.16 6.04 -3.20
N TYR A 99 -1.60 6.71 -4.25
CA TYR A 99 -0.94 7.88 -4.81
C TYR A 99 -1.60 9.14 -4.28
N ARG A 100 -0.81 10.05 -3.74
CA ARG A 100 -1.29 11.36 -3.29
C ARG A 100 -1.63 12.23 -4.49
N ALA A 101 -2.39 13.31 -4.28
CA ALA A 101 -2.87 14.20 -5.33
C ALA A 101 -1.82 14.57 -6.40
N TRP A 102 -0.63 15.00 -5.99
CA TRP A 102 0.44 15.38 -6.91
C TRP A 102 1.03 14.19 -7.69
N GLU A 103 1.21 13.04 -7.01
CA GLU A 103 1.70 11.80 -7.64
C GLU A 103 0.65 11.24 -8.60
N ALA A 104 -0.61 11.25 -8.19
CA ALA A 104 -1.75 10.79 -8.98
C ALA A 104 -1.91 11.64 -10.25
N THR A 105 -1.79 12.95 -10.13
CA THR A 105 -1.87 13.86 -11.27
C THR A 105 -0.72 13.66 -12.24
N THR A 106 0.49 13.43 -11.74
CA THR A 106 1.68 13.17 -12.57
C THR A 106 1.57 11.85 -13.32
N ARG A 107 1.04 10.80 -12.67
CA ARG A 107 0.99 9.45 -13.25
C ARG A 107 -0.26 9.20 -14.08
N TYR A 108 -1.42 9.66 -13.63
CA TYR A 108 -2.74 9.35 -14.21
C TYR A 108 -3.43 10.57 -14.83
N GLY A 109 -2.78 11.73 -14.79
CA GLY A 109 -3.30 12.96 -15.38
C GLY A 109 -4.18 13.80 -14.45
N THR A 110 -4.62 14.93 -14.95
CA THR A 110 -5.50 15.86 -14.25
C THR A 110 -6.87 15.22 -13.94
N GLY A 111 -7.51 15.63 -12.87
CA GLY A 111 -8.78 15.04 -12.41
C GLY A 111 -8.63 14.02 -11.28
N ASN A 112 -7.39 13.75 -10.83
CA ASN A 112 -7.09 12.85 -9.72
C ASN A 112 -6.57 13.59 -8.50
N MET A 113 -7.07 14.80 -8.26
CA MET A 113 -6.61 15.67 -7.17
C MET A 113 -6.94 15.13 -5.77
N SER A 114 -7.86 14.18 -5.68
CA SER A 114 -8.20 13.49 -4.42
C SER A 114 -7.29 12.29 -4.14
N GLY A 115 -6.36 12.01 -5.04
CA GLY A 115 -5.50 10.84 -5.00
C GLY A 115 -6.07 9.67 -5.80
N VAL A 116 -5.26 8.62 -5.90
CA VAL A 116 -5.60 7.38 -6.62
C VAL A 116 -5.25 6.19 -5.74
N ILE A 117 -6.17 5.25 -5.65
CA ILE A 117 -5.91 3.90 -5.12
C ILE A 117 -5.66 2.99 -6.31
N ALA A 118 -4.41 2.60 -6.51
CA ALA A 118 -4.03 1.68 -7.57
C ALA A 118 -3.97 0.25 -7.05
N VAL A 119 -4.77 -0.62 -7.64
CA VAL A 119 -4.81 -2.05 -7.37
C VAL A 119 -4.09 -2.77 -8.50
N THR A 120 -3.12 -3.60 -8.17
CA THR A 120 -2.46 -4.50 -9.12
C THR A 120 -2.96 -5.90 -8.87
N THR A 121 -3.46 -6.55 -9.91
CA THR A 121 -3.96 -7.93 -9.82
C THR A 121 -2.85 -8.93 -10.05
N ARG A 122 -3.02 -10.14 -9.55
CA ARG A 122 -2.14 -11.27 -9.84
C ARG A 122 -2.37 -11.73 -11.29
N ARG A 123 -1.31 -12.01 -11.97
CA ARG A 123 -1.32 -12.65 -13.30
C ARG A 123 -0.89 -14.09 -13.19
#